data_2becd628e9783fd7cc5f68cee9524381
#
_entry.id   2becd628e9783fd7cc5f68cee9524381
#
_cell.length_a   1.000
_cell.length_b   1.000
_cell.length_c   1.000
_cell.angle_alpha   90.00
_cell.angle_beta   90.00
_cell.angle_gamma   90.00
#
_symmetry.space_group_name_H-M   'P 1'
#
loop_
_entity.id
_entity.type
_entity.pdbx_description
1 polymer ?
#
loop_
_entity_poly.entity_id
_entity_poly.type
_entity_poly.pdbx_seq_one_letter_code
_entity_poly.pdbx_strand_id
1 'polypeptide(L)'
;MTKKFIFSALSIAMLCSCTSKEENTEAVDTAIPVRVTTVEKQTVNKQLTYSANLQSKEQVFYAPTLAGSRIKKIYVEVGDRVQKGQVLVEMDNNTLEQTELQLKNLEVEYNRAVKLNETGSISKQNYDALVTQYEVAKTAYENLKENTKMVAPFNGVITGKYMEEGE
;
A
#
# COMPACT_ATOMS: atom_id res chain seq x y z
N MET A 1 -41.58 96.85 14.48
CA MET A 1 -41.50 98.33 14.76
C MET A 1 -40.08 98.74 14.49
N THR A 2 -39.94 99.38 13.42
CA THR A 2 -39.43 100.80 13.29
C THR A 2 -37.93 100.91 13.50
N LYS A 3 -37.36 101.13 12.42
CA LYS A 3 -36.91 102.44 11.87
C LYS A 3 -35.47 102.75 12.27
N LYS A 4 -34.69 102.86 11.26
CA LYS A 4 -34.23 104.12 10.68
C LYS A 4 -32.94 104.60 11.34
N PHE A 5 -31.99 105.05 10.72
CA PHE A 5 -31.59 106.05 9.78
C PHE A 5 -30.06 106.20 9.90
N ILE A 6 -29.32 106.28 8.97
CA ILE A 6 -29.01 107.29 7.94
C ILE A 6 -27.60 107.90 8.16
N PHE A 7 -26.88 107.89 7.07
CA PHE A 7 -25.93 108.90 6.63
C PHE A 7 -24.66 109.20 7.47
N SER A 8 -23.55 109.32 6.96
CA SER A 8 -23.02 110.23 5.97
C SER A 8 -21.51 110.08 5.94
N ALA A 9 -20.96 109.77 4.83
CA ALA A 9 -20.21 110.70 3.99
C ALA A 9 -18.76 111.00 4.43
N LEU A 10 -17.93 110.64 3.54
CA LEU A 10 -17.00 111.51 2.83
C LEU A 10 -15.59 111.64 3.38
N SER A 11 -14.69 111.27 2.59
CA SER A 11 -13.58 112.08 2.05
C SER A 11 -12.16 111.72 2.48
N ILE A 12 -11.42 111.22 1.48
CA ILE A 12 -10.11 111.71 1.08
C ILE A 12 -8.90 111.43 2.01
N ALA A 13 -8.00 110.63 1.60
CA ALA A 13 -6.71 111.03 1.01
C ALA A 13 -5.71 109.90 0.92
N MET A 14 -5.17 109.73 -0.26
CA MET A 14 -3.95 109.13 -0.62
C MET A 14 -2.84 109.27 0.43
N LEU A 15 -2.09 108.15 0.58
CA LEU A 15 -0.63 108.25 0.54
C LEU A 15 -0.06 106.87 0.24
N CYS A 16 0.68 106.74 -0.87
CA CYS A 16 1.58 105.73 -1.25
C CYS A 16 2.58 105.36 -0.14
N SER A 17 2.71 104.05 0.17
CA SER A 17 3.94 103.61 0.73
C SER A 17 4.18 102.17 0.15
N CYS A 18 5.14 102.11 -0.77
CA CYS A 18 5.73 100.83 -1.19
C CYS A 18 6.44 100.23 0.02
N THR A 19 5.96 99.07 0.45
CA THR A 19 6.72 98.17 1.31
C THR A 19 6.88 96.89 0.52
N SER A 20 8.12 96.62 0.16
CA SER A 20 8.54 95.35 -0.45
C SER A 20 8.16 94.17 0.44
N LYS A 21 7.25 93.42 -0.04
CA LYS A 21 6.88 92.11 0.58
C LYS A 21 8.00 91.13 0.25
N GLU A 22 8.81 90.82 1.24
CA GLU A 22 9.64 89.63 1.20
C GLU A 22 8.71 88.40 0.97
N GLU A 23 8.88 87.81 -0.15
CA GLU A 23 8.24 86.55 -0.51
C GLU A 23 8.93 85.51 0.31
N ASN A 24 8.38 85.22 1.46
CA ASN A 24 8.74 84.10 2.29
C ASN A 24 8.33 82.87 1.51
N THR A 25 9.24 82.29 0.75
CA THR A 25 9.07 81.02 0.12
C THR A 25 9.10 79.95 1.22
N GLU A 26 7.93 79.71 1.81
CA GLU A 26 7.75 78.54 2.61
C GLU A 26 8.05 77.33 1.67
N ALA A 27 9.15 76.66 1.92
CA ALA A 27 9.44 75.37 1.31
C ALA A 27 8.28 74.47 1.68
N VAL A 28 7.40 74.24 0.72
CA VAL A 28 6.39 73.16 0.85
C VAL A 28 7.14 71.85 0.98
N ASP A 29 7.32 71.45 2.22
CA ASP A 29 7.81 70.09 2.54
C ASP A 29 6.74 69.09 2.03
N THR A 30 6.94 68.66 0.81
CA THR A 30 6.11 67.63 0.18
C THR A 30 6.46 66.32 0.84
N ALA A 31 6.10 66.15 2.08
CA ALA A 31 6.20 64.87 2.77
C ALA A 31 5.31 63.84 2.05
N ILE A 32 5.93 62.90 1.40
CA ILE A 32 5.19 61.79 0.77
C ILE A 32 4.57 60.95 1.88
N PRO A 33 3.25 60.82 1.91
CA PRO A 33 2.61 60.01 2.93
C PRO A 33 3.00 58.52 2.75
N VAL A 34 3.77 58.02 3.66
CA VAL A 34 4.12 56.59 3.72
C VAL A 34 3.23 55.88 4.74
N ARG A 35 2.67 54.77 4.30
CA ARG A 35 1.92 53.88 5.21
C ARG A 35 2.91 52.99 5.92
N VAL A 36 3.05 53.12 7.19
CA VAL A 36 3.85 52.24 8.04
C VAL A 36 2.94 51.24 8.74
N THR A 37 3.39 50.02 8.79
CA THR A 37 2.72 48.93 9.52
C THR A 37 3.72 48.36 10.53
N THR A 38 3.27 48.20 11.73
CA THR A 38 4.07 47.56 12.79
C THR A 38 4.21 46.09 12.46
N VAL A 39 5.44 45.60 12.46
CA VAL A 39 5.70 44.18 12.28
C VAL A 39 5.45 43.45 13.60
N GLU A 40 4.43 42.64 13.62
CA GLU A 40 4.12 41.77 14.75
C GLU A 40 4.56 40.33 14.46
N LYS A 41 5.06 39.66 15.49
CA LYS A 41 5.37 38.20 15.38
C LYS A 41 4.05 37.45 15.37
N GLN A 42 3.73 36.87 14.23
CA GLN A 42 2.56 36.00 14.08
C GLN A 42 3.01 34.53 13.91
N THR A 43 2.38 33.65 14.67
CA THR A 43 2.60 32.19 14.47
C THR A 43 1.78 31.77 13.28
N VAL A 44 2.46 31.31 12.24
CA VAL A 44 1.83 30.76 11.05
C VAL A 44 1.89 29.23 11.15
N ASN A 45 0.74 28.59 11.28
CA ASN A 45 0.62 27.14 11.21
C ASN A 45 0.48 26.74 9.73
N LYS A 46 1.55 26.15 9.19
CA LYS A 46 1.51 25.57 7.85
C LYS A 46 0.95 24.16 7.93
N GLN A 47 -0.26 23.96 7.46
CA GLN A 47 -0.87 22.64 7.34
C GLN A 47 -0.63 22.11 5.93
N LEU A 48 -0.03 20.90 5.85
CA LEU A 48 0.19 20.21 4.60
C LEU A 48 -0.72 18.99 4.58
N THR A 49 -1.54 18.89 3.54
CA THR A 49 -2.41 17.73 3.30
C THR A 49 -1.82 16.89 2.20
N TYR A 50 -1.63 15.60 2.48
CA TYR A 50 -1.12 14.63 1.52
C TYR A 50 -2.16 13.53 1.30
N SER A 51 -2.28 13.09 0.07
CA SER A 51 -2.99 11.85 -0.26
C SER A 51 -2.01 10.68 -0.17
N ALA A 52 -2.37 9.64 0.55
CA ALA A 52 -1.58 8.42 0.66
C ALA A 52 -2.47 7.20 0.47
N ASN A 53 -1.94 6.20 -0.21
CA ASN A 53 -2.56 4.89 -0.34
C ASN A 53 -1.89 3.94 0.64
N LEU A 54 -2.72 3.28 1.46
CA LEU A 54 -2.26 2.20 2.33
C LEU A 54 -2.29 0.89 1.55
N GLN A 55 -1.15 0.24 1.47
CA GLN A 55 -1.02 -1.07 0.86
C GLN A 55 -0.49 -2.07 1.89
N SER A 56 -0.88 -3.32 1.73
CA SER A 56 -0.33 -4.42 2.52
C SER A 56 1.18 -4.54 2.28
N LYS A 57 1.95 -4.79 3.34
CA LYS A 57 3.39 -5.04 3.26
C LYS A 57 3.69 -6.33 2.50
N GLU A 58 2.86 -7.33 2.71
CA GLU A 58 2.96 -8.64 2.09
C GLU A 58 1.59 -9.02 1.52
N GLN A 59 1.57 -9.50 0.28
CA GLN A 59 0.37 -9.97 -0.40
C GLN A 59 0.75 -11.18 -1.24
N VAL A 60 -0.04 -12.23 -1.14
CA VAL A 60 0.13 -13.47 -1.91
C VAL A 60 -1.19 -13.81 -2.58
N PHE A 61 -1.11 -14.14 -3.86
CA PHE A 61 -2.21 -14.71 -4.61
C PHE A 61 -1.97 -16.21 -4.76
N TYR A 62 -2.97 -16.98 -4.39
CA TYR A 62 -2.96 -18.41 -4.63
C TYR A 62 -3.75 -18.74 -5.88
N ALA A 63 -3.16 -19.59 -6.73
CA ALA A 63 -3.82 -20.21 -7.84
C ALA A 63 -3.52 -21.73 -7.79
N PRO A 64 -4.44 -22.59 -8.22
CA PRO A 64 -4.16 -24.02 -8.35
C PRO A 64 -2.95 -24.23 -9.25
N THR A 65 -1.94 -24.92 -8.74
CA THR A 65 -0.70 -25.19 -9.48
C THR A 65 -0.86 -26.40 -10.41
N LEU A 66 -1.78 -27.29 -10.09
CA LEU A 66 -2.06 -28.50 -10.84
C LEU A 66 -3.22 -28.27 -11.81
N ALA A 67 -2.93 -28.28 -13.10
CA ALA A 67 -3.96 -28.22 -14.13
C ALA A 67 -4.91 -29.44 -14.02
N GLY A 68 -6.22 -29.16 -13.93
CA GLY A 68 -7.25 -30.21 -13.82
C GLY A 68 -7.54 -30.72 -12.40
N SER A 69 -6.90 -30.15 -11.37
CA SER A 69 -7.28 -30.42 -9.99
C SER A 69 -8.51 -29.58 -9.62
N ARG A 70 -9.50 -30.21 -9.01
CA ARG A 70 -10.70 -29.54 -8.52
C ARG A 70 -10.54 -29.11 -7.07
N ILE A 71 -11.16 -28.01 -6.73
CA ILE A 71 -11.27 -27.55 -5.33
C ILE A 71 -12.29 -28.42 -4.64
N LYS A 72 -11.86 -29.21 -3.65
CA LYS A 72 -12.72 -30.04 -2.83
C LYS A 72 -13.45 -29.23 -1.78
N LYS A 73 -12.72 -28.35 -1.09
CA LYS A 73 -13.26 -27.54 -0.01
C LYS A 73 -12.43 -26.27 0.24
N ILE A 74 -13.14 -25.20 0.53
CA ILE A 74 -12.57 -23.92 0.96
C ILE A 74 -12.95 -23.71 2.45
N TYR A 75 -11.95 -23.47 3.30
CA TYR A 75 -12.09 -23.36 4.74
C TYR A 75 -12.15 -21.92 5.24
N VAL A 76 -12.04 -20.93 4.34
CA VAL A 76 -11.95 -19.53 4.70
C VAL A 76 -12.83 -18.66 3.83
N GLU A 77 -13.28 -17.55 4.40
CA GLU A 77 -14.06 -16.51 3.72
C GLU A 77 -13.32 -15.17 3.69
N VAL A 78 -13.79 -14.26 2.84
CA VAL A 78 -13.23 -12.90 2.75
C VAL A 78 -13.45 -12.17 4.08
N GLY A 79 -12.36 -11.64 4.64
CA GLY A 79 -12.35 -10.98 5.95
C GLY A 79 -11.83 -11.86 7.09
N ASP A 80 -11.66 -13.17 6.87
CA ASP A 80 -11.16 -14.09 7.91
C ASP A 80 -9.69 -13.84 8.23
N ARG A 81 -9.36 -13.96 9.51
CA ARG A 81 -7.99 -13.95 10.01
C ARG A 81 -7.42 -15.35 9.99
N VAL A 82 -6.27 -15.49 9.35
CA VAL A 82 -5.57 -16.77 9.21
C VAL A 82 -4.21 -16.74 9.86
N GLN A 83 -3.78 -17.90 10.36
CA GLN A 83 -2.46 -18.10 10.93
C GLN A 83 -1.54 -18.79 9.93
N LYS A 84 -0.24 -18.53 10.03
CA LYS A 84 0.77 -19.23 9.24
C LYS A 84 0.63 -20.75 9.39
N GLY A 85 0.56 -21.47 8.24
CA GLY A 85 0.38 -22.93 8.18
C GLY A 85 -1.07 -23.40 8.25
N GLN A 86 -2.03 -22.47 8.45
CA GLN A 86 -3.46 -22.82 8.41
C GLN A 86 -3.87 -23.22 6.99
N VAL A 87 -4.60 -24.33 6.86
CA VAL A 87 -5.16 -24.80 5.58
C VAL A 87 -6.27 -23.84 5.16
N LEU A 88 -6.14 -23.31 3.96
CA LEU A 88 -7.10 -22.39 3.34
C LEU A 88 -8.02 -23.13 2.38
N VAL A 89 -7.44 -23.98 1.52
CA VAL A 89 -8.12 -24.73 0.48
C VAL A 89 -7.60 -26.14 0.45
N GLU A 90 -8.49 -27.10 0.27
CA GLU A 90 -8.20 -28.52 0.01
C GLU A 90 -8.60 -28.85 -1.41
N MET A 91 -7.66 -29.40 -2.16
CA MET A 91 -7.87 -29.89 -3.53
C MET A 91 -8.35 -31.33 -3.53
N ASP A 92 -8.94 -31.76 -4.63
CA ASP A 92 -9.25 -33.18 -4.85
C ASP A 92 -7.97 -34.03 -4.76
N ASN A 93 -8.06 -35.14 -4.03
CA ASN A 93 -6.91 -35.98 -3.70
C ASN A 93 -6.87 -37.30 -4.49
N ASN A 94 -7.72 -37.51 -5.50
CA ASN A 94 -7.79 -38.75 -6.27
C ASN A 94 -6.41 -39.12 -6.89
N THR A 95 -5.74 -38.14 -7.49
CA THR A 95 -4.41 -38.37 -8.08
C THR A 95 -3.35 -38.62 -7.00
N LEU A 96 -3.45 -37.97 -5.85
CA LEU A 96 -2.56 -38.18 -4.71
C LEU A 96 -2.70 -39.61 -4.17
N GLU A 97 -3.92 -40.10 -3.97
CA GLU A 97 -4.18 -41.47 -3.50
C GLU A 97 -3.64 -42.52 -4.48
N GLN A 98 -3.80 -42.29 -5.78
CA GLN A 98 -3.28 -43.15 -6.82
C GLN A 98 -1.74 -43.21 -6.80
N THR A 99 -1.09 -42.06 -6.65
CA THR A 99 0.37 -41.96 -6.56
C THR A 99 0.89 -42.53 -5.25
N GLU A 100 0.16 -42.40 -4.14
CA GLU A 100 0.49 -43.05 -2.87
C GLU A 100 0.50 -44.58 -2.98
N LEU A 101 -0.50 -45.15 -3.65
CA LEU A 101 -0.53 -46.61 -3.88
C LEU A 101 0.63 -47.10 -4.76
N GLN A 102 1.00 -46.32 -5.76
CA GLN A 102 2.17 -46.65 -6.61
C GLN A 102 3.48 -46.58 -5.80
N LEU A 103 3.66 -45.51 -5.00
CA LEU A 103 4.81 -45.39 -4.11
C LEU A 103 4.89 -46.55 -3.13
N LYS A 104 3.78 -46.94 -2.53
CA LYS A 104 3.71 -48.03 -1.56
C LYS A 104 4.12 -49.37 -2.17
N ASN A 105 3.73 -49.64 -3.41
CA ASN A 105 4.16 -50.84 -4.15
C ASN A 105 5.67 -50.80 -4.41
N LEU A 106 6.21 -49.69 -4.88
CA LEU A 106 7.64 -49.52 -5.12
C LEU A 106 8.46 -49.59 -3.83
N GLU A 107 7.93 -49.10 -2.71
CA GLU A 107 8.57 -49.19 -1.39
C GLU A 107 8.76 -50.67 -0.96
N VAL A 108 7.76 -51.52 -1.21
CA VAL A 108 7.88 -52.96 -0.91
C VAL A 108 8.96 -53.60 -1.77
N GLU A 109 9.04 -53.28 -3.07
CA GLU A 109 10.06 -53.76 -3.97
C GLU A 109 11.45 -53.25 -3.61
N TYR A 110 11.57 -51.98 -3.30
CA TYR A 110 12.81 -51.37 -2.81
C TYR A 110 13.32 -52.04 -1.53
N ASN A 111 12.46 -52.24 -0.53
CA ASN A 111 12.84 -52.90 0.73
C ASN A 111 13.27 -54.36 0.50
N ARG A 112 12.69 -55.05 -0.48
CA ARG A 112 13.13 -56.40 -0.89
C ARG A 112 14.49 -56.32 -1.57
N ALA A 113 14.71 -55.37 -2.47
CA ALA A 113 15.97 -55.19 -3.17
C ALA A 113 17.13 -54.82 -2.22
N VAL A 114 16.87 -54.01 -1.18
CA VAL A 114 17.85 -53.72 -0.11
C VAL A 114 18.33 -55.00 0.53
N LYS A 115 17.43 -55.92 0.95
CA LYS A 115 17.79 -57.19 1.59
C LYS A 115 18.56 -58.12 0.65
N LEU A 116 18.19 -58.15 -0.64
CA LEU A 116 18.90 -58.94 -1.65
C LEU A 116 20.29 -58.39 -1.96
N ASN A 117 20.45 -57.07 -1.91
CA ASN A 117 21.74 -56.41 -2.10
C ASN A 117 22.70 -56.71 -0.94
N GLU A 118 22.21 -56.74 0.30
CA GLU A 118 22.99 -57.13 1.50
C GLU A 118 23.56 -58.55 1.39
N THR A 119 22.81 -59.43 0.76
CA THR A 119 23.23 -60.86 0.53
C THR A 119 23.96 -61.08 -0.78
N GLY A 120 24.17 -60.02 -1.59
CA GLY A 120 24.76 -60.13 -2.92
C GLY A 120 23.90 -60.89 -3.95
N SER A 121 22.59 -61.04 -3.69
CA SER A 121 21.66 -61.81 -4.51
C SER A 121 20.98 -61.03 -5.62
N ILE A 122 21.31 -59.75 -5.80
CA ILE A 122 20.80 -58.84 -6.85
C ILE A 122 21.98 -58.19 -7.58
N SER A 123 21.86 -57.99 -8.90
CA SER A 123 22.87 -57.22 -9.64
C SER A 123 22.82 -55.74 -9.24
N LYS A 124 23.98 -55.10 -9.23
CA LYS A 124 24.08 -53.66 -8.91
C LYS A 124 23.18 -52.82 -9.82
N GLN A 125 23.14 -53.13 -11.11
CA GLN A 125 22.30 -52.46 -12.09
C GLN A 125 20.81 -52.52 -11.71
N ASN A 126 20.31 -53.69 -11.33
CA ASN A 126 18.91 -53.84 -10.94
C ASN A 126 18.60 -53.16 -9.63
N TYR A 127 19.51 -53.18 -8.66
CA TYR A 127 19.38 -52.45 -7.40
C TYR A 127 19.29 -50.94 -7.65
N ASP A 128 20.27 -50.39 -8.39
CA ASP A 128 20.32 -48.97 -8.70
C ASP A 128 19.06 -48.48 -9.48
N ALA A 129 18.54 -49.33 -10.38
CA ALA A 129 17.30 -49.03 -11.09
C ALA A 129 16.08 -48.95 -10.16
N LEU A 130 15.94 -49.90 -9.20
CA LEU A 130 14.84 -49.89 -8.22
C LEU A 130 14.95 -48.72 -7.25
N VAL A 131 16.16 -48.37 -6.81
CA VAL A 131 16.39 -47.17 -5.99
C VAL A 131 15.91 -45.93 -6.72
N THR A 132 16.32 -45.74 -7.99
CA THR A 132 15.93 -44.61 -8.80
C THR A 132 14.42 -44.52 -9.00
N GLN A 133 13.76 -45.67 -9.30
CA GLN A 133 12.30 -45.71 -9.46
C GLN A 133 11.56 -45.30 -8.17
N TYR A 134 12.01 -45.81 -7.03
CA TYR A 134 11.45 -45.46 -5.73
C TYR A 134 11.61 -43.97 -5.43
N GLU A 135 12.80 -43.39 -5.63
CA GLU A 135 13.07 -41.97 -5.38
C GLU A 135 12.24 -41.04 -6.29
N VAL A 136 12.08 -41.41 -7.58
CA VAL A 136 11.22 -40.65 -8.51
C VAL A 136 9.76 -40.69 -8.05
N ALA A 137 9.24 -41.88 -7.68
CA ALA A 137 7.86 -42.00 -7.22
C ALA A 137 7.63 -41.26 -5.89
N LYS A 138 8.61 -41.33 -5.00
CA LYS A 138 8.56 -40.58 -3.72
C LYS A 138 8.51 -39.07 -3.94
N THR A 139 9.38 -38.54 -4.80
CA THR A 139 9.40 -37.12 -5.15
C THR A 139 8.07 -36.68 -5.80
N ALA A 140 7.53 -37.51 -6.69
CA ALA A 140 6.23 -37.23 -7.32
C ALA A 140 5.09 -37.18 -6.28
N TYR A 141 5.07 -38.12 -5.34
CA TYR A 141 4.08 -38.11 -4.25
C TYR A 141 4.21 -36.91 -3.34
N GLU A 142 5.44 -36.53 -2.92
CA GLU A 142 5.70 -35.40 -2.05
C GLU A 142 5.24 -34.07 -2.73
N ASN A 143 5.57 -33.88 -4.00
CA ASN A 143 5.13 -32.73 -4.78
C ASN A 143 3.59 -32.63 -4.88
N LEU A 144 2.92 -33.74 -5.14
CA LEU A 144 1.45 -33.78 -5.17
C LEU A 144 0.85 -33.48 -3.80
N LYS A 145 1.41 -34.04 -2.74
CA LYS A 145 0.96 -33.84 -1.37
C LYS A 145 1.05 -32.37 -0.95
N GLU A 146 2.16 -31.70 -1.27
CA GLU A 146 2.33 -30.27 -1.00
C GLU A 146 1.31 -29.43 -1.77
N ASN A 147 1.00 -29.78 -3.01
CA ASN A 147 0.07 -29.05 -3.86
C ASN A 147 -1.42 -29.37 -3.59
N THR A 148 -1.72 -30.43 -2.81
CA THR A 148 -3.11 -30.81 -2.47
C THR A 148 -3.73 -29.90 -1.43
N LYS A 149 -2.92 -29.17 -0.63
CA LYS A 149 -3.39 -28.24 0.38
C LYS A 149 -2.71 -26.89 0.22
N MET A 150 -3.50 -25.86 0.07
CA MET A 150 -3.01 -24.49 0.11
C MET A 150 -3.02 -24.01 1.55
N VAL A 151 -1.86 -23.62 2.05
CA VAL A 151 -1.69 -23.15 3.42
C VAL A 151 -1.25 -21.70 3.46
N ALA A 152 -1.64 -20.96 4.49
CA ALA A 152 -1.23 -19.58 4.69
C ALA A 152 0.30 -19.49 4.95
N PRO A 153 1.06 -18.70 4.18
CA PRO A 153 2.52 -18.57 4.37
C PRO A 153 2.88 -17.66 5.54
N PHE A 154 1.97 -16.79 5.95
CA PHE A 154 2.11 -15.84 7.06
C PHE A 154 0.74 -15.56 7.72
N ASN A 155 0.77 -14.90 8.87
CA ASN A 155 -0.45 -14.47 9.55
C ASN A 155 -1.05 -13.27 8.82
N GLY A 156 -2.33 -13.32 8.49
CA GLY A 156 -2.95 -12.26 7.69
C GLY A 156 -4.47 -12.29 7.71
N VAL A 157 -5.04 -11.59 6.74
CA VAL A 157 -6.48 -11.54 6.49
C VAL A 157 -6.74 -11.88 5.03
N ILE A 158 -7.76 -12.66 4.77
CA ILE A 158 -8.21 -12.98 3.41
C ILE A 158 -8.90 -11.74 2.82
N THR A 159 -8.34 -11.21 1.74
CA THR A 159 -8.86 -10.00 1.09
C THR A 159 -9.73 -10.28 -0.13
N GLY A 160 -9.62 -11.48 -0.70
CA GLY A 160 -10.42 -11.88 -1.85
C GLY A 160 -10.50 -13.39 -2.01
N LYS A 161 -11.62 -13.86 -2.53
CA LYS A 161 -11.87 -15.26 -2.91
C LYS A 161 -12.39 -15.22 -4.36
N TYR A 162 -11.63 -15.83 -5.27
CA TYR A 162 -11.90 -15.78 -6.71
C TYR A 162 -12.24 -17.14 -7.30
N MET A 163 -12.28 -18.17 -6.45
CA MET A 163 -12.53 -19.55 -6.82
C MET A 163 -13.62 -20.13 -5.95
N GLU A 164 -14.36 -21.10 -6.46
CA GLU A 164 -15.43 -21.79 -5.75
C GLU A 164 -15.17 -23.28 -5.63
N GLU A 165 -15.91 -23.92 -4.70
CA GLU A 165 -15.84 -25.38 -4.54
C GLU A 165 -16.36 -26.08 -5.80
N GLY A 166 -15.62 -27.04 -6.29
CA GLY A 166 -15.96 -27.83 -7.49
C GLY A 166 -15.35 -27.32 -8.80
N GLU A 167 -14.68 -26.14 -8.78
CA GLU A 167 -13.91 -25.68 -9.94
C GLU A 167 -12.62 -26.48 -10.12
#